data_7630ac00f5ccee6ef514272f244ddc8e
#
_entry.id   7630ac00f5ccee6ef514272f244ddc8e
#
_cell.length_a   1.000
_cell.length_b   1.000
_cell.length_c   1.000
_cell.angle_alpha   90.00
_cell.angle_beta   90.00
_cell.angle_gamma   90.00
#
_symmetry.space_group_name_H-M   'P 1'
#
loop_
_entity.id
_entity.type
_entity.pdbx_description
1 polymer ?
#
loop_
_entity_poly.entity_id
_entity_poly.type
_entity_poly.pdbx_seq_one_letter_code
_entity_poly.pdbx_strand_id
1 'polypeptide(L)'
;YLRGTKNSLYEGGIRMPFIVKYPKKIKPGRVNNSSVLCAVDLYPTLCSVAGIKTEKNYKGDGQNYAKVLLGKSEAKRKTDLMWDFGRNKHFGFPGNPYDRSPHLAIRSGKWKLLVNGDGSDAQLYDMELDKFEKNNIAGEHPELVAKLSKKVCEWYAQNKDKGLQTDL
;
A
#
# COMPACT_ATOMS: atom_id res chain seq x y z
N TYR A 1 -19.12 -3.55 -0.32
CA TYR A 1 -17.95 -3.81 0.53
C TYR A 1 -16.71 -3.86 -0.36
N LEU A 2 -15.55 -3.40 0.18
CA LEU A 2 -14.25 -3.60 -0.47
C LEU A 2 -13.96 -5.09 -0.55
N ARG A 3 -13.32 -5.54 -1.62
CA ARG A 3 -12.89 -6.92 -1.78
C ARG A 3 -11.79 -7.25 -0.75
N GLY A 4 -11.78 -8.50 -0.25
CA GLY A 4 -10.81 -8.98 0.69
C GLY A 4 -11.17 -8.73 2.16
N THR A 5 -10.49 -9.45 3.02
CA THR A 5 -10.60 -9.38 4.48
C THR A 5 -9.21 -9.40 5.09
N LYS A 6 -9.09 -9.47 6.42
CA LYS A 6 -7.82 -9.73 7.11
C LYS A 6 -7.08 -10.89 6.41
N ASN A 7 -5.78 -10.77 6.22
CA ASN A 7 -4.92 -11.73 5.54
C ASN A 7 -5.07 -11.73 4.00
N SER A 8 -5.49 -10.61 3.42
CA SER A 8 -5.57 -10.40 1.98
C SER A 8 -4.91 -9.08 1.59
N LEU A 9 -4.35 -8.99 0.39
CA LEU A 9 -3.80 -7.75 -0.17
C LEU A 9 -4.80 -6.95 -1.01
N TYR A 10 -6.06 -7.41 -1.14
CA TYR A 10 -7.14 -6.57 -1.66
C TYR A 10 -7.45 -5.41 -0.69
N GLU A 11 -8.10 -4.37 -1.18
CA GLU A 11 -8.38 -3.16 -0.40
C GLU A 11 -9.09 -3.44 0.94
N GLY A 12 -9.98 -4.43 1.00
CA GLY A 12 -10.65 -4.83 2.25
C GLY A 12 -9.70 -5.42 3.30
N GLY A 13 -8.53 -5.90 2.88
CA GLY A 13 -7.51 -6.43 3.79
C GLY A 13 -6.46 -5.40 4.22
N ILE A 14 -6.15 -4.41 3.38
CA ILE A 14 -5.05 -3.45 3.64
C ILE A 14 -5.50 -2.02 3.86
N ARG A 15 -6.69 -1.63 3.42
CA ARG A 15 -7.20 -0.27 3.58
C ARG A 15 -7.84 -0.09 4.95
N MET A 16 -7.18 0.68 5.79
CA MET A 16 -7.63 0.95 7.16
C MET A 16 -8.23 2.36 7.28
N PRO A 17 -9.25 2.56 8.13
CA PRO A 17 -9.66 3.90 8.55
C PRO A 17 -8.48 4.63 9.20
N PHE A 18 -8.29 5.90 8.82
CA PHE A 18 -7.25 6.74 9.40
C PHE A 18 -7.86 8.06 9.88
N ILE A 19 -7.88 8.25 11.19
CA ILE A 19 -8.50 9.41 11.85
C ILE A 19 -7.44 10.15 12.64
N VAL A 20 -7.37 11.47 12.46
CA VAL A 20 -6.41 12.33 13.16
C VAL A 20 -7.15 13.45 13.88
N LYS A 21 -6.81 13.65 15.15
CA LYS A 21 -7.30 14.78 15.97
C LYS A 21 -6.14 15.61 16.45
N TYR A 22 -6.08 16.87 16.03
CA TYR A 22 -5.10 17.84 16.52
C TYR A 22 -5.75 19.26 16.55
N PRO A 23 -6.55 19.55 17.60
CA PRO A 23 -7.40 20.75 17.62
C PRO A 23 -6.65 22.08 17.40
N LYS A 24 -5.41 22.17 17.82
CA LYS A 24 -4.58 23.38 17.63
C LYS A 24 -4.18 23.64 16.17
N LYS A 25 -4.20 22.62 15.29
CA LYS A 25 -3.68 22.74 13.91
C LYS A 25 -4.60 22.19 12.84
N ILE A 26 -5.58 21.34 13.18
CA ILE A 26 -6.50 20.70 12.23
C ILE A 26 -7.92 21.15 12.54
N LYS A 27 -8.60 21.72 11.55
CA LYS A 27 -10.03 22.06 11.65
C LYS A 27 -10.87 20.79 11.73
N PRO A 28 -11.92 20.75 12.57
CA PRO A 28 -12.81 19.59 12.68
C PRO A 28 -13.60 19.38 11.37
N GLY A 29 -14.12 18.17 11.18
CA GLY A 29 -15.01 17.81 10.08
C GLY A 29 -14.35 17.68 8.71
N ARG A 30 -13.02 17.74 8.63
CA ARG A 30 -12.32 17.60 7.35
C ARG A 30 -12.21 16.14 6.92
N VAL A 31 -12.51 15.89 5.65
CA VAL A 31 -12.32 14.59 5.00
C VAL A 31 -11.35 14.75 3.83
N ASN A 32 -10.42 13.83 3.66
CA ASN A 32 -9.51 13.73 2.50
C ASN A 32 -9.68 12.36 1.86
N ASN A 33 -10.17 12.33 0.62
CA ASN A 33 -10.43 11.12 -0.15
C ASN A 33 -9.46 10.94 -1.33
N SER A 34 -8.52 11.88 -1.52
CA SER A 34 -7.63 11.93 -2.69
C SER A 34 -6.19 11.49 -2.39
N SER A 35 -5.73 11.68 -1.15
CA SER A 35 -4.35 11.36 -0.80
C SER A 35 -4.21 9.91 -0.35
N VAL A 36 -3.22 9.21 -0.91
CA VAL A 36 -2.90 7.82 -0.55
C VAL A 36 -1.74 7.82 0.44
N LEU A 37 -2.02 7.42 1.69
CA LEU A 37 -1.05 7.26 2.77
C LEU A 37 -0.89 5.78 3.13
N CYS A 38 0.29 5.43 3.61
CA CYS A 38 0.60 4.12 4.16
C CYS A 38 1.30 4.26 5.52
N ALA A 39 1.37 3.20 6.30
CA ALA A 39 2.01 3.23 7.62
C ALA A 39 3.48 3.71 7.57
N VAL A 40 4.21 3.38 6.50
CA VAL A 40 5.60 3.83 6.28
C VAL A 40 5.74 5.36 6.25
N ASP A 41 4.67 6.08 5.91
CA ASP A 41 4.67 7.55 5.84
C ASP A 41 4.55 8.20 7.22
N LEU A 42 4.14 7.47 8.25
CA LEU A 42 3.86 8.03 9.56
C LEU A 42 5.12 8.61 10.22
N TYR A 43 6.23 7.90 10.17
CA TYR A 43 7.48 8.36 10.79
C TYR A 43 7.93 9.73 10.26
N PRO A 44 8.22 9.92 8.96
CA PRO A 44 8.66 11.22 8.44
C PRO A 44 7.59 12.31 8.58
N THR A 45 6.30 11.92 8.52
CA THR A 45 5.18 12.84 8.69
C THR A 45 5.07 13.37 10.12
N LEU A 46 5.12 12.48 11.12
CA LEU A 46 5.01 12.86 12.52
C LEU A 46 6.24 13.64 12.99
N CYS A 47 7.44 13.28 12.56
CA CYS A 47 8.65 14.08 12.79
C CYS A 47 8.44 15.52 12.28
N SER A 48 7.96 15.69 11.05
CA SER A 48 7.71 17.00 10.47
C SER A 48 6.61 17.78 11.22
N VAL A 49 5.54 17.13 11.67
CA VAL A 49 4.48 17.76 12.46
C VAL A 49 4.99 18.23 13.82
N ALA A 50 5.90 17.47 14.43
CA ALA A 50 6.55 17.79 15.70
C ALA A 50 7.70 18.80 15.58
N GLY A 51 8.10 19.17 14.36
CA GLY A 51 9.25 20.06 14.13
C GLY A 51 10.61 19.37 14.33
N ILE A 52 10.62 18.04 14.32
CA ILE A 52 11.83 17.22 14.46
C ILE A 52 12.36 16.93 13.06
N LYS A 53 13.66 17.12 12.85
CA LYS A 53 14.33 16.70 11.62
C LYS A 53 14.51 15.18 11.65
N THR A 54 14.17 14.52 10.56
CA THR A 54 14.59 13.12 10.37
C THR A 54 16.11 13.05 10.29
N GLU A 55 16.68 11.91 10.65
CA GLU A 55 18.13 11.69 10.54
C GLU A 55 18.63 11.98 9.13
N LYS A 56 19.84 12.54 9.00
CA LYS A 56 20.44 12.90 7.70
C LYS A 56 20.50 11.73 6.72
N ASN A 57 20.62 10.51 7.24
CA ASN A 57 20.74 9.27 6.45
C ASN A 57 19.45 8.44 6.42
N TYR A 58 18.30 9.02 6.81
CA TYR A 58 17.03 8.31 6.73
C TYR A 58 16.70 7.93 5.28
N LYS A 59 16.76 6.63 5.01
CA LYS A 59 16.44 6.02 3.70
C LYS A 59 15.13 5.20 3.78
N GLY A 60 14.16 5.66 4.55
CA GLY A 60 12.88 4.95 4.68
C GLY A 60 12.01 5.09 3.42
N ASP A 61 11.09 4.14 3.25
CA ASP A 61 10.17 4.08 2.11
C ASP A 61 9.05 5.12 2.19
N GLY A 62 8.89 5.77 3.35
CA GLY A 62 7.80 6.71 3.61
C GLY A 62 8.05 8.11 3.07
N GLN A 63 6.96 8.77 2.68
CA GLN A 63 6.93 10.18 2.28
C GLN A 63 6.37 11.06 3.40
N ASN A 64 6.85 12.32 3.46
CA ASN A 64 6.32 13.28 4.43
C ASN A 64 4.99 13.88 3.93
N TYR A 65 3.91 13.55 4.60
CA TYR A 65 2.55 14.05 4.36
C TYR A 65 2.07 15.05 5.41
N ALA A 66 2.96 15.73 6.14
CA ALA A 66 2.57 16.68 7.19
C ALA A 66 1.61 17.76 6.70
N LYS A 67 1.82 18.32 5.51
CA LYS A 67 0.92 19.33 4.93
C LYS A 67 -0.48 18.75 4.66
N VAL A 68 -0.55 17.51 4.19
CA VAL A 68 -1.82 16.79 3.95
C VAL A 68 -2.51 16.51 5.27
N LEU A 69 -1.78 15.96 6.25
CA LEU A 69 -2.31 15.62 7.57
C LEU A 69 -2.87 16.86 8.29
N LEU A 70 -2.16 17.99 8.20
CA LEU A 70 -2.59 19.27 8.81
C LEU A 70 -3.65 20.02 7.98
N GLY A 71 -4.12 19.45 6.88
CA GLY A 71 -5.17 20.06 6.08
C GLY A 71 -4.75 21.22 5.20
N LYS A 72 -3.45 21.38 4.96
CA LYS A 72 -2.90 22.50 4.19
C LYS A 72 -2.78 22.23 2.70
N SER A 73 -2.81 20.98 2.29
CA SER A 73 -2.75 20.56 0.88
C SER A 73 -3.35 19.18 0.70
N GLU A 74 -3.61 18.82 -0.55
CA GLU A 74 -3.76 17.46 -1.03
C GLU A 74 -2.50 17.09 -1.80
N ALA A 75 -2.11 15.83 -1.78
CA ALA A 75 -0.93 15.38 -2.50
C ALA A 75 -1.17 14.00 -3.11
N LYS A 76 -0.82 13.88 -4.40
CA LYS A 76 -0.68 12.58 -5.05
C LYS A 76 0.62 11.92 -4.58
N ARG A 77 0.57 10.61 -4.36
CA ARG A 77 1.76 9.85 -4.01
C ARG A 77 2.75 9.81 -5.18
N LYS A 78 4.04 10.01 -4.88
CA LYS A 78 5.11 10.05 -5.89
C LYS A 78 5.85 8.71 -6.01
N THR A 79 5.86 7.91 -4.92
CA THR A 79 6.53 6.61 -4.87
C THR A 79 5.50 5.49 -4.87
N ASP A 80 5.88 4.34 -5.39
CA ASP A 80 5.03 3.17 -5.34
C ASP A 80 4.95 2.62 -3.92
N LEU A 81 3.85 1.96 -3.60
CA LEU A 81 3.69 1.14 -2.40
C LEU A 81 3.77 -0.31 -2.80
N MET A 82 4.48 -1.10 -2.02
CA MET A 82 4.61 -2.54 -2.23
C MET A 82 4.28 -3.29 -0.96
N TRP A 83 3.64 -4.43 -1.12
CA TRP A 83 3.27 -5.31 -0.02
C TRP A 83 3.60 -6.75 -0.37
N ASP A 84 3.91 -7.49 0.67
CA ASP A 84 4.14 -8.91 0.64
C ASP A 84 3.40 -9.55 1.82
N PHE A 85 2.58 -10.55 1.50
CA PHE A 85 1.82 -11.30 2.49
C PHE A 85 1.71 -12.77 2.09
N GLY A 86 1.75 -13.66 3.08
CA GLY A 86 1.51 -15.09 2.84
C GLY A 86 2.76 -15.94 2.68
N ARG A 87 3.94 -15.39 2.95
CA ARG A 87 5.20 -16.18 2.99
C ARG A 87 5.18 -17.27 4.06
N ASN A 88 4.48 -17.04 5.15
CA ASN A 88 4.41 -17.96 6.27
C ASN A 88 3.15 -18.82 6.16
N LYS A 89 3.31 -20.12 6.00
CA LYS A 89 2.22 -21.10 5.92
C LYS A 89 1.37 -21.18 7.21
N HIS A 90 1.86 -20.65 8.32
CA HIS A 90 1.14 -20.59 9.59
C HIS A 90 0.20 -19.38 9.68
N PHE A 91 0.32 -18.38 8.82
CA PHE A 91 -0.67 -17.32 8.72
C PHE A 91 -1.90 -17.84 7.97
N GLY A 92 -3.06 -17.72 8.60
CA GLY A 92 -4.32 -18.12 7.97
C GLY A 92 -4.61 -17.30 6.70
N PHE A 93 -5.25 -17.94 5.75
CA PHE A 93 -5.81 -17.28 4.57
C PHE A 93 -7.30 -16.97 4.81
N PRO A 94 -7.89 -16.01 4.08
CA PRO A 94 -9.34 -15.82 4.09
C PRO A 94 -10.05 -17.13 3.80
N GLY A 95 -11.12 -17.44 4.56
CA GLY A 95 -11.91 -18.65 4.35
C GLY A 95 -12.59 -18.68 2.98
N ASN A 96 -13.08 -17.51 2.53
CA ASN A 96 -13.67 -17.36 1.21
C ASN A 96 -12.55 -17.26 0.14
N PRO A 97 -12.51 -18.16 -0.86
CA PRO A 97 -11.52 -18.10 -1.95
C PRO A 97 -11.52 -16.77 -2.73
N TYR A 98 -12.67 -16.11 -2.87
CA TYR A 98 -12.80 -14.81 -3.52
C TYR A 98 -11.94 -13.72 -2.87
N ASP A 99 -11.71 -13.83 -1.55
CA ASP A 99 -10.94 -12.88 -0.77
C ASP A 99 -9.44 -13.22 -0.69
N ARG A 100 -9.03 -14.35 -1.25
CA ARG A 100 -7.63 -14.77 -1.30
C ARG A 100 -6.93 -14.04 -2.43
N SER A 101 -5.97 -13.19 -2.09
CA SER A 101 -5.16 -12.47 -3.07
C SER A 101 -3.88 -13.22 -3.42
N PRO A 102 -3.26 -12.93 -4.57
CA PRO A 102 -1.83 -13.16 -4.75
C PRO A 102 -1.03 -12.55 -3.61
N HIS A 103 0.20 -13.06 -3.34
CA HIS A 103 0.95 -12.67 -2.15
C HIS A 103 1.78 -11.40 -2.29
N LEU A 104 1.90 -10.83 -3.48
CA LEU A 104 2.54 -9.53 -3.73
C LEU A 104 1.50 -8.53 -4.25
N ALA A 105 1.67 -7.28 -3.86
CA ALA A 105 0.92 -6.17 -4.45
C ALA A 105 1.81 -4.95 -4.64
N ILE A 106 1.56 -4.20 -5.71
CA ILE A 106 2.15 -2.89 -5.96
C ILE A 106 1.06 -1.89 -6.32
N ARG A 107 1.10 -0.71 -5.68
CA ARG A 107 0.30 0.44 -6.09
C ARG A 107 1.19 1.51 -6.67
N SER A 108 0.96 1.82 -7.96
CA SER A 108 1.67 2.85 -8.72
C SER A 108 0.65 3.86 -9.27
N GLY A 109 0.58 5.03 -8.63
CA GLY A 109 -0.45 6.02 -8.93
C GLY A 109 -1.87 5.46 -8.75
N LYS A 110 -2.66 5.45 -9.84
CA LYS A 110 -4.01 4.87 -9.85
C LYS A 110 -4.02 3.34 -10.03
N TRP A 111 -2.94 2.74 -10.48
CA TRP A 111 -2.87 1.32 -10.77
C TRP A 111 -2.53 0.50 -9.55
N LYS A 112 -3.22 -0.61 -9.36
CA LYS A 112 -2.86 -1.63 -8.37
C LYS A 112 -2.76 -2.97 -9.08
N LEU A 113 -1.56 -3.58 -9.00
CA LEU A 113 -1.31 -4.93 -9.47
C LEU A 113 -1.16 -5.85 -8.26
N LEU A 114 -1.80 -7.01 -8.34
CA LEU A 114 -1.53 -8.15 -7.46
C LEU A 114 -0.93 -9.27 -8.33
N VAL A 115 0.07 -9.99 -7.80
CA VAL A 115 0.76 -11.04 -8.56
C VAL A 115 1.49 -11.97 -7.59
N ASN A 116 1.68 -13.22 -7.96
CA ASN A 116 2.56 -14.12 -7.20
C ASN A 116 4.04 -13.86 -7.52
N GLY A 117 4.94 -14.29 -6.65
CA GLY A 117 6.39 -14.05 -6.80
C GLY A 117 7.02 -14.74 -8.02
N ASP A 118 6.35 -15.72 -8.60
CA ASP A 118 6.68 -16.39 -9.86
C ASP A 118 6.06 -15.71 -11.09
N GLY A 119 5.33 -14.61 -10.88
CA GLY A 119 4.63 -13.87 -11.94
C GLY A 119 3.25 -14.41 -12.31
N SER A 120 2.80 -15.47 -11.68
CA SER A 120 1.46 -16.04 -11.91
C SER A 120 0.35 -15.23 -11.25
N ASP A 121 -0.89 -15.48 -11.67
CA ASP A 121 -2.13 -14.86 -11.15
C ASP A 121 -2.07 -13.32 -11.13
N ALA A 122 -1.61 -12.71 -12.23
CA ALA A 122 -1.56 -11.26 -12.33
C ALA A 122 -2.97 -10.65 -12.44
N GLN A 123 -3.25 -9.69 -11.55
CA GLN A 123 -4.53 -9.00 -11.48
C GLN A 123 -4.29 -7.49 -11.40
N LEU A 124 -4.78 -6.74 -12.39
CA LEU A 124 -4.61 -5.28 -12.49
C LEU A 124 -5.94 -4.56 -12.29
N TYR A 125 -5.91 -3.50 -11.48
CA TYR A 125 -7.08 -2.69 -11.17
C TYR A 125 -6.77 -1.19 -11.30
N ASP A 126 -7.73 -0.42 -11.85
CA ASP A 126 -7.72 1.04 -11.81
C ASP A 126 -8.44 1.50 -10.54
N MET A 127 -7.70 1.94 -9.53
CA MET A 127 -8.24 2.29 -8.22
C MET A 127 -9.05 3.60 -8.19
N GLU A 128 -9.02 4.38 -9.25
CA GLU A 128 -9.90 5.55 -9.41
C GLU A 128 -11.28 5.13 -9.93
N LEU A 129 -11.34 4.14 -10.80
CA LEU A 129 -12.57 3.62 -11.41
C LEU A 129 -13.15 2.41 -10.68
N ASP A 130 -12.29 1.52 -10.19
CA ASP A 130 -12.67 0.26 -9.54
C ASP A 130 -11.98 0.07 -8.18
N LYS A 131 -12.36 0.89 -7.20
CA LYS A 131 -11.87 0.76 -5.81
C LYS A 131 -12.30 -0.53 -5.11
N PHE A 132 -13.20 -1.29 -5.72
CA PHE A 132 -13.69 -2.56 -5.17
C PHE A 132 -12.98 -3.79 -5.75
N GLU A 133 -12.08 -3.59 -6.70
CA GLU A 133 -11.27 -4.64 -7.33
C GLU A 133 -12.14 -5.76 -7.93
N LYS A 134 -13.21 -5.37 -8.65
CA LYS A 134 -14.19 -6.28 -9.26
C LYS A 134 -13.77 -6.75 -10.65
N ASN A 135 -13.13 -5.87 -11.41
CA ASN A 135 -12.82 -6.09 -12.82
C ASN A 135 -11.30 -6.17 -13.03
N ASN A 136 -10.79 -7.39 -13.18
CA ASN A 136 -9.38 -7.59 -13.53
C ASN A 136 -9.16 -7.22 -14.99
N ILE A 137 -8.41 -6.13 -15.22
CA ILE A 137 -8.08 -5.62 -16.56
C ILE A 137 -6.65 -5.94 -17.00
N ALA A 138 -6.00 -6.93 -16.38
CA ALA A 138 -4.62 -7.31 -16.71
C ALA A 138 -4.45 -7.68 -18.18
N GLY A 139 -5.44 -8.35 -18.81
CA GLY A 139 -5.43 -8.70 -20.22
C GLY A 139 -5.49 -7.51 -21.18
N GLU A 140 -6.04 -6.37 -20.72
CA GLU A 140 -6.15 -5.15 -21.52
C GLU A 140 -4.86 -4.30 -21.49
N HIS A 141 -3.98 -4.54 -20.50
CA HIS A 141 -2.76 -3.76 -20.26
C HIS A 141 -1.49 -4.62 -20.06
N PRO A 142 -1.15 -5.52 -21.02
CA PRO A 142 -0.07 -6.50 -20.83
C PRO A 142 1.30 -5.86 -20.57
N GLU A 143 1.63 -4.75 -21.21
CA GLU A 143 2.91 -4.05 -21.01
C GLU A 143 3.00 -3.43 -19.59
N LEU A 144 1.91 -2.86 -19.10
CA LEU A 144 1.85 -2.31 -17.76
C LEU A 144 1.96 -3.42 -16.71
N VAL A 145 1.27 -4.54 -16.92
CA VAL A 145 1.37 -5.73 -16.06
C VAL A 145 2.82 -6.23 -16.02
N ALA A 146 3.47 -6.42 -17.17
CA ALA A 146 4.86 -6.85 -17.22
C ALA A 146 5.81 -5.90 -16.46
N LYS A 147 5.64 -4.59 -16.65
CA LYS A 147 6.43 -3.56 -15.97
C LYS A 147 6.25 -3.60 -14.45
N LEU A 148 5.01 -3.63 -13.96
CA LEU A 148 4.72 -3.61 -12.54
C LEU A 148 5.07 -4.94 -11.86
N SER A 149 4.82 -6.08 -12.52
CA SER A 149 5.23 -7.41 -12.05
C SER A 149 6.74 -7.49 -11.87
N LYS A 150 7.50 -7.08 -12.89
CA LYS A 150 8.97 -7.02 -12.78
C LYS A 150 9.40 -6.23 -11.55
N LYS A 151 8.84 -5.04 -11.36
CA LYS A 151 9.21 -4.14 -10.27
C LYS A 151 8.93 -4.74 -8.88
N VAL A 152 7.74 -5.30 -8.67
CA VAL A 152 7.38 -5.87 -7.37
C VAL A 152 8.09 -7.19 -7.10
N CYS A 153 8.33 -8.02 -8.11
CA CYS A 153 9.09 -9.27 -7.96
C CYS A 153 10.57 -9.01 -7.66
N GLU A 154 11.19 -8.01 -8.31
CA GLU A 154 12.56 -7.58 -7.98
C GLU A 154 12.66 -7.06 -6.55
N TRP A 155 11.72 -6.21 -6.12
CA TRP A 155 11.65 -5.74 -4.75
C TRP A 155 11.48 -6.90 -3.75
N TYR A 156 10.61 -7.84 -4.06
CA TYR A 156 10.41 -9.05 -3.25
C TYR A 156 11.69 -9.87 -3.14
N ALA A 157 12.35 -10.15 -4.26
CA ALA A 157 13.60 -10.92 -4.27
C ALA A 157 14.70 -10.28 -3.43
N GLN A 158 14.79 -8.94 -3.39
CA GLN A 158 15.76 -8.20 -2.59
C GLN A 158 15.43 -8.19 -1.08
N ASN A 159 14.20 -8.46 -0.70
CA ASN A 159 13.71 -8.31 0.68
C ASN A 159 13.20 -9.60 1.32
N LYS A 160 12.97 -10.67 0.56
CA LYS A 160 12.37 -11.92 1.05
C LYS A 160 13.14 -12.56 2.22
N ASP A 161 14.45 -12.39 2.27
CA ASP A 161 15.30 -13.00 3.30
C ASP A 161 15.61 -12.06 4.47
N LYS A 162 15.30 -10.76 4.33
CA LYS A 162 15.59 -9.76 5.37
C LYS A 162 14.60 -9.78 6.54
N GLY A 163 13.45 -10.42 6.37
CA GLY A 163 12.37 -10.49 7.39
C GLY A 163 12.35 -11.76 8.22
N LEU A 164 13.24 -12.73 7.95
CA LEU A 164 13.27 -14.04 8.62
C LEU A 164 14.37 -14.16 9.67
N GLN A 165 15.16 -13.12 9.91
CA GLN A 165 16.20 -13.09 10.96
C GLN A 165 15.69 -12.54 12.31
N THR A 166 14.40 -12.43 12.52
CA THR A 166 13.90 -12.22 13.88
C THR A 166 13.69 -13.58 14.52
N ASP A 167 14.60 -13.89 15.40
CA ASP A 167 14.57 -15.01 16.31
C ASP A 167 13.19 -15.22 16.94
N LEU A 168 12.64 -16.39 16.72
CA LEU A 168 11.65 -17.02 17.58
C LEU A 168 12.29 -18.22 18.23
#